data_ab530f6b4f83c6ebfe9b5377ba2a0430
#
_entry.id   ab530f6b4f83c6ebfe9b5377ba2a0430
#
_cell.length_a   1.000
_cell.length_b   1.000
_cell.length_c   1.000
_cell.angle_alpha   90.00
_cell.angle_beta   90.00
_cell.angle_gamma   90.00
#
_symmetry.space_group_name_H-M   'P 1'
#
loop_
_entity.id
_entity.type
_entity.pdbx_description
1 polymer ?
#
loop_
_entity_poly.entity_id
_entity_poly.type
_entity_poly.pdbx_seq_one_letter_code
_entity_poly.pdbx_strand_id
1 'polypeptide(L)'
;LMKVIDDIVDWAEIRGLLYGRGFNTDIQPEKQMLKLVEEVGETAKALAYGDQDGLKDGIGDCAVCLIVLAEQSGFTFEECMKAAYDEISERTGRLEDGLWKKDEG
;
A
#
# COMPACT_ATOMS: atom_id res chain seq x y z
N LEU A 1 4.18 -15.29 1.53
CA LEU A 1 3.75 -13.89 1.62
C LEU A 1 4.91 -12.93 1.46
N MET A 2 5.96 -13.15 2.25
CA MET A 2 7.16 -12.31 2.18
C MET A 2 7.83 -12.37 0.81
N LYS A 3 7.83 -13.55 0.20
CA LYS A 3 8.40 -13.71 -1.14
C LYS A 3 7.74 -12.83 -2.19
N VAL A 4 6.42 -12.71 -2.16
CA VAL A 4 5.70 -11.86 -3.12
C VAL A 4 6.08 -10.39 -2.93
N ILE A 5 6.20 -9.95 -1.69
CA ILE A 5 6.64 -8.58 -1.39
C ILE A 5 8.06 -8.36 -1.92
N ASP A 6 8.96 -9.29 -1.66
CA ASP A 6 10.33 -9.20 -2.16
C ASP A 6 10.38 -9.19 -3.68
N ASP A 7 9.55 -10.00 -4.34
CA ASP A 7 9.46 -10.03 -5.79
C ASP A 7 8.99 -8.68 -6.35
N ILE A 8 8.05 -8.03 -5.67
CA ILE A 8 7.56 -6.70 -6.08
C ILE A 8 8.65 -5.65 -5.91
N VAL A 9 9.40 -5.71 -4.81
CA VAL A 9 10.53 -4.79 -4.58
C VAL A 9 11.58 -4.96 -5.68
N ASP A 10 11.93 -6.20 -6.00
CA ASP A 10 12.89 -6.49 -7.08
C ASP A 10 12.38 -5.98 -8.42
N TRP A 11 11.11 -6.20 -8.70
CA TRP A 11 10.47 -5.71 -9.91
C TRP A 11 10.58 -4.18 -10.03
N ALA A 12 10.28 -3.48 -8.94
CA ALA A 12 10.33 -2.02 -8.89
C ALA A 12 11.77 -1.51 -9.03
N GLU A 13 12.71 -2.19 -8.38
CA GLU A 13 14.11 -1.81 -8.42
C GLU A 13 14.69 -1.94 -9.83
N ILE A 14 14.41 -3.06 -10.51
CA ILE A 14 14.86 -3.28 -11.89
C ILE A 14 14.34 -2.19 -12.82
N ARG A 15 13.15 -1.67 -12.58
CA ARG A 15 12.54 -0.62 -13.40
C ARG A 15 12.96 0.79 -13.00
N GLY A 16 13.83 0.94 -12.02
CA GLY A 16 14.34 2.24 -11.61
C GLY A 16 13.34 3.06 -10.79
N LEU A 17 12.38 2.39 -10.16
CA LEU A 17 11.36 3.08 -9.36
C LEU A 17 11.81 3.38 -7.93
N LEU A 18 12.95 2.83 -7.51
CA LEU A 18 13.43 2.95 -6.13
C LEU A 18 14.73 3.73 -6.05
N TYR A 19 14.99 4.31 -4.88
CA TYR A 19 16.31 4.85 -4.56
C TYR A 19 17.29 3.69 -4.43
N GLY A 20 18.54 3.93 -4.75
CA GLY A 20 19.61 3.03 -4.39
C GLY A 20 20.23 2.21 -5.50
N ARG A 21 19.54 1.99 -6.60
CA ARG A 21 20.19 1.45 -7.78
C ARG A 21 20.28 2.50 -8.85
N GLY A 22 21.48 3.13 -8.96
CA GLY A 22 21.76 4.09 -10.02
C GLY A 22 20.99 5.38 -9.85
N PHE A 23 21.30 6.16 -8.96
CA PHE A 23 21.03 7.61 -8.85
C PHE A 23 19.83 8.12 -9.66
N ASN A 24 18.68 7.50 -9.51
CA ASN A 24 17.48 7.98 -10.19
C ASN A 24 16.94 9.20 -9.44
N THR A 25 17.24 10.39 -9.95
CA THR A 25 16.80 11.65 -9.33
C THR A 25 15.34 11.96 -9.64
N ASP A 26 14.70 11.16 -10.48
CA ASP A 26 13.29 11.38 -10.86
C ASP A 26 12.32 10.75 -9.86
N ILE A 27 12.84 10.05 -8.85
CA ILE A 27 12.00 9.42 -7.83
C ILE A 27 11.34 10.50 -6.99
N GLN A 28 10.02 10.50 -6.99
CA GLN A 28 9.22 11.45 -6.21
C GLN A 28 8.10 10.72 -5.47
N PRO A 29 8.26 10.46 -4.17
CA PRO A 29 7.24 9.76 -3.41
C PRO A 29 5.86 10.43 -3.49
N GLU A 30 5.82 11.76 -3.64
CA GLU A 30 4.57 12.49 -3.79
C GLU A 30 3.79 12.03 -5.03
N LYS A 31 4.50 11.75 -6.12
CA LYS A 31 3.86 11.23 -7.34
C LYS A 31 3.42 9.78 -7.17
N GLN A 32 4.18 9.00 -6.42
CA GLN A 32 3.78 7.63 -6.09
C GLN A 32 2.51 7.63 -5.26
N MET A 33 2.37 8.58 -4.33
CA MET A 33 1.16 8.74 -3.55
C MET A 33 -0.04 9.07 -4.42
N LEU A 34 0.14 9.94 -5.44
CA LEU A 34 -0.94 10.25 -6.38
C LEU A 34 -1.34 9.01 -7.18
N LYS A 35 -0.38 8.17 -7.54
CA LYS A 35 -0.67 6.91 -8.22
C LYS A 35 -1.54 6.00 -7.34
N LEU A 36 -1.23 5.94 -6.05
CA LEU A 36 -2.05 5.17 -5.10
C LEU A 36 -3.50 5.70 -5.07
N VAL A 37 -3.68 7.00 -5.01
CA VAL A 37 -5.03 7.60 -4.99
C VAL A 37 -5.81 7.20 -6.25
N GLU A 38 -5.16 7.20 -7.40
CA GLU A 38 -5.77 6.75 -8.65
C GLU A 38 -6.22 5.29 -8.57
N GLU A 39 -5.33 4.41 -8.06
CA GLU A 39 -5.66 2.98 -7.93
C GLU A 39 -6.78 2.74 -6.91
N VAL A 40 -6.83 3.52 -5.84
CA VAL A 40 -7.91 3.45 -4.86
C VAL A 40 -9.24 3.81 -5.53
N GLY A 41 -9.25 4.85 -6.36
CA GLY A 41 -10.45 5.25 -7.09
C GLY A 41 -10.95 4.17 -8.05
N GLU A 42 -10.04 3.53 -8.77
CA GLU A 42 -10.39 2.43 -9.68
C GLU A 42 -10.92 1.21 -8.91
N THR A 43 -10.33 0.93 -7.76
CA THR A 43 -10.78 -0.16 -6.89
C THR A 43 -12.19 0.11 -6.37
N ALA A 44 -12.46 1.33 -5.94
CA ALA A 44 -13.80 1.75 -5.50
C ALA A 44 -14.82 1.60 -6.62
N LYS A 45 -14.46 1.95 -7.84
CA LYS A 45 -15.33 1.79 -9.01
C LYS A 45 -15.64 0.32 -9.27
N ALA A 46 -14.62 -0.54 -9.24
CA ALA A 46 -14.82 -1.97 -9.43
C ALA A 46 -15.78 -2.55 -8.39
N LEU A 47 -15.63 -2.13 -7.13
CA LEU A 47 -16.52 -2.56 -6.05
C LEU A 47 -17.95 -2.08 -6.29
N ALA A 48 -18.11 -0.82 -6.69
CA ALA A 48 -19.43 -0.22 -6.92
C ALA A 48 -20.19 -0.92 -8.06
N TYR A 49 -19.48 -1.35 -9.10
CA TYR A 49 -20.08 -2.00 -10.26
C TYR A 49 -20.11 -3.53 -10.20
N GLY A 50 -19.70 -4.11 -9.09
CA GLY A 50 -19.71 -5.56 -8.94
C GLY A 50 -18.68 -6.30 -9.79
N ASP A 51 -17.62 -5.62 -10.19
CA ASP A 51 -16.52 -6.19 -10.98
C ASP A 51 -15.53 -6.88 -10.05
N GLN A 52 -15.71 -8.17 -9.84
CA GLN A 52 -14.89 -8.94 -8.89
C GLN A 52 -13.44 -9.07 -9.33
N ASP A 53 -13.20 -9.26 -10.61
CA ASP A 53 -11.83 -9.35 -11.13
C ASP A 53 -11.10 -7.99 -10.99
N GLY A 54 -11.81 -6.91 -11.32
CA GLY A 54 -11.28 -5.56 -11.16
C GLY A 54 -11.03 -5.21 -9.70
N LEU A 55 -11.88 -5.67 -8.79
CA LEU A 55 -11.68 -5.47 -7.36
C LEU A 55 -10.42 -6.17 -6.87
N LYS A 56 -10.24 -7.42 -7.26
CA LYS A 56 -9.07 -8.20 -6.88
C LYS A 56 -7.78 -7.56 -7.38
N ASP A 57 -7.77 -7.18 -8.67
CA ASP A 57 -6.62 -6.48 -9.26
C ASP A 57 -6.36 -5.15 -8.55
N GLY A 58 -7.42 -4.40 -8.28
CA GLY A 58 -7.31 -3.09 -7.63
C GLY A 58 -6.71 -3.17 -6.23
N ILE A 59 -7.13 -4.14 -5.44
CA ILE A 59 -6.55 -4.36 -4.11
C ILE A 59 -5.06 -4.64 -4.22
N GLY A 60 -4.68 -5.52 -5.14
CA GLY A 60 -3.28 -5.83 -5.39
C GLY A 60 -2.49 -4.61 -5.87
N ASP A 61 -3.05 -3.84 -6.79
CA ASP A 61 -2.39 -2.65 -7.33
C ASP A 61 -2.18 -1.59 -6.24
N CYS A 62 -3.14 -1.42 -5.34
CA CYS A 62 -2.98 -0.53 -4.19
C CYS A 62 -1.82 -0.98 -3.31
N ALA A 63 -1.72 -2.29 -3.04
CA ALA A 63 -0.63 -2.84 -2.24
C ALA A 63 0.73 -2.63 -2.92
N VAL A 64 0.81 -2.85 -4.24
CA VAL A 64 2.03 -2.60 -5.01
C VAL A 64 2.46 -1.14 -4.86
N CYS A 65 1.51 -0.21 -5.02
CA CYS A 65 1.80 1.23 -4.86
C CYS A 65 2.34 1.54 -3.47
N LEU A 66 1.78 0.93 -2.44
CA LEU A 66 2.24 1.14 -1.05
C LEU A 66 3.62 0.56 -0.81
N ILE A 67 3.91 -0.62 -1.35
CA ILE A 67 5.23 -1.24 -1.25
C ILE A 67 6.28 -0.34 -1.89
N VAL A 68 6.00 0.16 -3.09
CA VAL A 68 6.92 1.06 -3.80
C VAL A 68 7.10 2.37 -3.01
N LEU A 69 6.01 2.94 -2.51
CA LEU A 69 6.06 4.17 -1.73
C LEU A 69 6.92 4.00 -0.47
N ALA A 70 6.77 2.89 0.24
CA ALA A 70 7.56 2.60 1.43
C ALA A 70 9.05 2.59 1.09
N GLU A 71 9.44 1.85 0.06
CA GLU A 71 10.84 1.77 -0.34
C GLU A 71 11.40 3.12 -0.80
N GLN A 72 10.62 3.88 -1.53
CA GLN A 72 11.02 5.23 -1.94
C GLN A 72 11.21 6.16 -0.75
N SER A 73 10.54 5.89 0.34
CA SER A 73 10.56 6.71 1.56
C SER A 73 11.58 6.23 2.60
N GLY A 74 12.32 5.17 2.28
CA GLY A 74 13.35 4.64 3.16
C GLY A 74 12.88 3.58 4.15
N PHE A 75 11.68 3.01 3.93
CA PHE A 75 11.11 1.96 4.77
C PHE A 75 10.95 0.68 3.98
N THR A 76 10.86 -0.45 4.66
CA THR A 76 10.30 -1.65 4.05
C THR A 76 8.81 -1.68 4.33
N PHE A 77 8.07 -2.38 3.49
CA PHE A 77 6.64 -2.54 3.70
C PHE A 77 6.35 -3.29 5.01
N GLU A 78 7.20 -4.29 5.33
CA GLU A 78 7.08 -5.05 6.58
C GLU A 78 7.23 -4.14 7.80
N GLU A 79 8.18 -3.20 7.77
CA GLU A 79 8.33 -2.24 8.87
C GLU A 79 7.06 -1.42 9.07
N CYS A 80 6.47 -0.96 7.97
CA CYS A 80 5.23 -0.19 8.03
C CYS A 80 4.08 -1.03 8.57
N MET A 81 3.95 -2.26 8.11
CA MET A 81 2.90 -3.17 8.58
C MET A 81 3.08 -3.52 10.05
N LYS A 82 4.32 -3.78 10.47
CA LYS A 82 4.59 -4.09 11.87
C LYS A 82 4.25 -2.91 12.77
N ALA A 83 4.64 -1.70 12.38
CA ALA A 83 4.31 -0.50 13.14
C ALA A 83 2.80 -0.33 13.29
N ALA A 84 2.05 -0.55 12.21
CA ALA A 84 0.60 -0.46 12.24
C ALA A 84 -0.02 -1.55 13.13
N TYR A 85 0.48 -2.77 13.03
CA TYR A 85 -0.03 -3.88 13.85
C TYR A 85 0.25 -3.67 15.34
N ASP A 86 1.46 -3.21 15.68
CA ASP A 86 1.81 -2.93 17.07
C ASP A 86 0.86 -1.89 17.68
N GLU A 87 0.43 -0.94 16.88
CA GLU A 87 -0.52 0.08 17.33
C GLU A 87 -1.94 -0.48 17.45
N ILE A 88 -2.45 -1.18 16.44
CA ILE A 88 -3.84 -1.66 16.45
C ILE A 88 -4.05 -2.84 17.38
N SER A 89 -3.03 -3.64 17.64
CA SER A 89 -3.17 -4.86 18.45
C SER A 89 -3.57 -4.56 19.90
N GLU A 90 -3.27 -3.36 20.38
CA GLU A 90 -3.60 -2.95 21.73
C GLU A 90 -4.82 -2.03 21.82
N ARG A 91 -5.42 -1.71 20.68
CA ARG A 91 -6.61 -0.87 20.67
C ARG A 91 -7.84 -1.65 21.09
N THR A 92 -8.70 -0.98 21.83
CA THR A 92 -10.05 -1.44 22.09
C THR A 92 -11.03 -0.61 21.28
N GLY A 93 -12.19 -1.16 21.03
CA GLY A 93 -13.19 -0.51 20.23
C GLY A 93 -14.38 -1.41 19.98
N ARG A 94 -15.19 -1.07 19.01
CA ARG A 94 -16.38 -1.84 18.64
C ARG A 94 -16.72 -1.64 17.18
N LEU A 95 -17.45 -2.59 16.64
CA LEU A 95 -18.03 -2.46 15.31
C LEU A 95 -19.32 -1.65 15.44
N GLU A 96 -19.42 -0.57 14.69
CA GLU A 96 -20.58 0.33 14.70
C GLU A 96 -20.86 0.77 13.28
N ASP A 97 -22.08 0.52 12.82
CA ASP A 97 -22.52 0.84 11.46
C ASP A 97 -21.58 0.26 10.38
N GLY A 98 -21.08 -0.95 10.59
CA GLY A 98 -20.19 -1.61 9.65
C GLY A 98 -18.75 -1.12 9.67
N LEU A 99 -18.40 -0.24 10.59
CA LEU A 99 -17.04 0.30 10.70
C LEU A 99 -16.49 0.07 12.11
N TRP A 100 -15.19 -0.16 12.16
CA TRP A 100 -14.49 -0.26 13.43
C TRP A 100 -14.31 1.14 14.01
N LYS A 101 -14.84 1.32 15.21
CA LYS A 101 -14.72 2.57 15.98
C LYS A 101 -13.80 2.32 17.16
N LYS A 102 -12.62 2.92 17.13
CA LYS A 102 -11.69 2.78 18.26
C LYS A 102 -12.18 3.60 19.43
N ASP A 103 -11.90 3.12 20.64
CA ASP A 103 -12.15 3.89 21.85
C ASP A 103 -11.20 5.08 21.90
N GLU A 104 -11.71 6.22 22.32
CA GLU A 104 -10.90 7.42 22.52
C GLU A 104 -10.37 7.43 23.93
N GLY A 105 -9.14 7.79 24.07
CA GLY A 105 -8.60 7.87 25.42
C GLY A 105 -7.15 7.73 25.49
#